data_b737cee22515a2164beb9ec3a8910ea2
#
_entry.id   b737cee22515a2164beb9ec3a8910ea2
#
_cell.length_a   1.000
_cell.length_b   1.000
_cell.length_c   1.000
_cell.angle_alpha   90.00
_cell.angle_beta   90.00
_cell.angle_gamma   90.00
#
_symmetry.space_group_name_H-M   'P 1'
#
loop_
_entity.id
_entity.type
_entity.pdbx_description
1 polymer ?
#
loop_
_entity_poly.entity_id
_entity_poly.type
_entity_poly.pdbx_seq_one_letter_code
_entity_poly.pdbx_strand_id
1 'polypeptide(L)'
;MAYILEYINHEFNGAIRDGNFYDLGSGIGKPVIAMSLLHHFKKLIGIEYLDNLFNYSLGIKQNYENYIEERFRKNKDLFNFQKPNSTDFLHGNFLEQNWEDTSIIFANSTCFSENMMNNIAKKANKECKSGTIIITFTKRLTTLNAEWELRDGFRRIMTWGVATIYIHRRK
;
A
#
# COMPACT_ATOMS: atom_id res chain seq x y z
N MET A 1 3.07 6.10 7.65
CA MET A 1 3.20 4.68 7.22
C MET A 1 3.83 3.83 8.31
N ALA A 2 4.95 4.22 8.95
CA ALA A 2 5.60 3.42 10.00
C ALA A 2 4.62 2.93 11.09
N TYR A 3 3.86 3.83 11.68
CA TYR A 3 2.87 3.48 12.70
C TYR A 3 1.84 2.44 12.23
N ILE A 4 1.44 2.48 10.94
CA ILE A 4 0.50 1.50 10.39
C ILE A 4 1.15 0.11 10.35
N LEU A 5 2.41 0.03 9.94
CA LEU A 5 3.16 -1.22 9.93
C LEU A 5 3.38 -1.78 11.35
N GLU A 6 3.74 -0.92 12.29
CA GLU A 6 3.86 -1.30 13.72
C GLU A 6 2.54 -1.83 14.27
N TYR A 7 1.43 -1.13 14.00
CA TYR A 7 0.09 -1.56 14.41
C TYR A 7 -0.25 -2.93 13.80
N ILE A 8 -0.04 -3.13 12.50
CA ILE A 8 -0.31 -4.42 11.82
C ILE A 8 0.55 -5.54 12.42
N ASN A 9 1.83 -5.30 12.65
CA ASN A 9 2.72 -6.28 13.24
C ASN A 9 2.31 -6.67 14.66
N HIS A 10 1.87 -5.69 15.46
CA HIS A 10 1.39 -5.93 16.82
C HIS A 10 0.07 -6.71 16.83
N GLU A 11 -0.94 -6.22 16.09
CA GLU A 11 -2.29 -6.79 16.11
C GLU A 11 -2.40 -8.16 15.44
N PHE A 12 -1.54 -8.44 14.47
CA PHE A 12 -1.60 -9.68 13.70
C PHE A 12 -0.35 -10.56 13.86
N ASN A 13 0.35 -10.42 14.99
CA ASN A 13 1.49 -11.27 15.38
C ASN A 13 2.57 -11.39 14.28
N GLY A 14 3.03 -10.28 13.73
CA GLY A 14 4.05 -10.26 12.68
C GLY A 14 3.53 -10.70 11.32
N ALA A 15 2.25 -10.45 11.03
CA ALA A 15 1.60 -10.86 9.79
C ALA A 15 2.12 -10.16 8.52
N ILE A 16 2.93 -9.11 8.66
CA ILE A 16 3.62 -8.53 7.50
C ILE A 16 4.74 -9.49 7.10
N ARG A 17 4.44 -10.32 6.12
CA ARG A 17 5.43 -11.22 5.51
C ARG A 17 6.09 -10.51 4.33
N ASP A 18 7.23 -11.03 3.91
CA ASP A 18 7.89 -10.66 2.65
C ASP A 18 6.96 -10.97 1.47
N GLY A 19 6.06 -10.05 1.17
CA GLY A 19 5.04 -10.19 0.15
C GLY A 19 4.98 -8.96 -0.76
N ASN A 20 3.92 -8.83 -1.52
CA ASN A 20 3.73 -7.71 -2.43
C ASN A 20 2.84 -6.63 -1.79
N PHE A 21 3.24 -5.37 -1.97
CA PHE A 21 2.49 -4.19 -1.58
C PHE A 21 1.90 -3.49 -2.80
N TYR A 22 0.59 -3.23 -2.78
CA TYR A 22 -0.11 -2.52 -3.85
C TYR A 22 -0.76 -1.24 -3.31
N ASP A 23 -0.52 -0.11 -4.00
CA ASP A 23 -1.14 1.19 -3.71
C ASP A 23 -2.16 1.52 -4.81
N LEU A 24 -3.44 1.51 -4.46
CA LEU A 24 -4.56 1.75 -5.39
C LEU A 24 -4.86 3.23 -5.50
N GLY A 25 -4.61 3.83 -6.66
CA GLY A 25 -4.64 5.27 -6.85
C GLY A 25 -3.44 5.91 -6.20
N SER A 26 -2.24 5.47 -6.59
CA SER A 26 -0.99 5.82 -5.92
C SER A 26 -0.58 7.29 -6.07
N GLY A 27 -1.27 8.04 -6.94
CA GLY A 27 -0.91 9.42 -7.20
C GLY A 27 0.54 9.52 -7.69
N ILE A 28 1.32 10.38 -7.06
CA ILE A 28 2.75 10.52 -7.38
C ILE A 28 3.65 9.49 -6.66
N GLY A 29 3.09 8.47 -6.01
CA GLY A 29 3.82 7.33 -5.47
C GLY A 29 4.39 7.48 -4.06
N LYS A 30 4.03 8.51 -3.29
CA LYS A 30 4.58 8.73 -1.92
C LYS A 30 4.41 7.53 -0.99
N PRO A 31 3.23 6.86 -0.90
CA PRO A 31 3.08 5.70 -0.03
C PRO A 31 3.96 4.53 -0.46
N VAL A 32 4.12 4.30 -1.78
CA VAL A 32 4.97 3.23 -2.33
C VAL A 32 6.42 3.43 -1.88
N ILE A 33 6.96 4.64 -2.08
CA ILE A 33 8.33 4.98 -1.65
C ILE A 33 8.49 4.89 -0.12
N ALA A 34 7.50 5.39 0.64
CA ALA A 34 7.55 5.29 2.09
C ALA A 34 7.58 3.83 2.58
N MET A 35 6.77 2.97 1.99
CA MET A 35 6.71 1.56 2.34
C MET A 35 7.98 0.82 1.95
N SER A 36 8.62 1.17 0.84
CA SER A 36 9.91 0.58 0.43
C SER A 36 11.06 0.90 1.38
N LEU A 37 10.97 2.03 2.10
CA LEU A 37 11.95 2.43 3.12
C LEU A 37 11.69 1.81 4.49
N LEU A 38 10.47 1.37 4.75
CA LEU A 38 10.02 0.93 6.07
C LEU A 38 9.99 -0.58 6.25
N HIS A 39 9.84 -1.33 5.15
CA HIS A 39 9.73 -2.78 5.19
C HIS A 39 10.24 -3.43 3.91
N HIS A 40 10.80 -4.64 4.04
CA HIS A 40 11.30 -5.42 2.92
C HIS A 40 10.15 -6.18 2.24
N PHE A 41 9.57 -5.57 1.21
CA PHE A 41 8.62 -6.24 0.32
C PHE A 41 9.32 -6.88 -0.87
N LYS A 42 8.79 -7.98 -1.40
CA LYS A 42 9.25 -8.57 -2.66
C LYS A 42 9.04 -7.60 -3.82
N LYS A 43 7.89 -6.94 -3.82
CA LYS A 43 7.46 -6.05 -4.88
C LYS A 43 6.57 -4.96 -4.30
N LEU A 44 6.78 -3.73 -4.72
CA LEU A 44 5.93 -2.59 -4.39
C LEU A 44 5.40 -1.99 -5.69
N ILE A 45 4.09 -1.90 -5.82
CA ILE A 45 3.44 -1.39 -7.04
C ILE A 45 2.48 -0.28 -6.68
N GLY A 46 2.68 0.89 -7.29
CA GLY A 46 1.69 1.94 -7.34
C GLY A 46 0.89 1.83 -8.63
N ILE A 47 -0.44 1.90 -8.55
CA ILE A 47 -1.31 1.87 -9.73
C ILE A 47 -2.06 3.19 -9.78
N GLU A 48 -1.85 3.95 -10.86
CA GLU A 48 -2.45 5.28 -11.04
C GLU A 48 -3.10 5.41 -12.43
N TYR A 49 -4.32 5.91 -12.42
CA TYR A 49 -5.13 6.08 -13.64
C TYR A 49 -4.87 7.40 -14.36
N LEU A 50 -4.55 8.47 -13.61
CA LEU A 50 -4.35 9.79 -14.15
C LEU A 50 -2.94 9.96 -14.72
N ASP A 51 -2.84 10.16 -16.05
CA ASP A 51 -1.59 10.33 -16.80
C ASP A 51 -0.58 11.26 -16.11
N ASN A 52 -1.04 12.43 -15.68
CA ASN A 52 -0.16 13.43 -15.08
C ASN A 52 0.48 12.92 -13.79
N LEU A 53 -0.30 12.29 -12.90
CA LEU A 53 0.20 11.78 -11.63
C LEU A 53 1.11 10.56 -11.84
N PHE A 54 0.74 9.68 -12.76
CA PHE A 54 1.59 8.56 -13.15
C PHE A 54 2.94 9.04 -13.69
N ASN A 55 2.97 10.01 -14.61
CA ASN A 55 4.21 10.54 -15.17
C ASN A 55 5.10 11.18 -14.08
N TYR A 56 4.50 11.90 -13.11
CA TYR A 56 5.25 12.40 -11.95
C TYR A 56 5.83 11.27 -11.09
N SER A 57 5.11 10.16 -10.92
CA SER A 57 5.59 9.03 -10.13
C SER A 57 6.85 8.39 -10.72
N LEU A 58 6.99 8.37 -12.04
CA LEU A 58 8.20 7.88 -12.70
C LEU A 58 9.44 8.73 -12.37
N GLY A 59 9.30 10.05 -12.34
CA GLY A 59 10.36 10.95 -11.91
C GLY A 59 10.74 10.76 -10.43
N ILE A 60 9.75 10.55 -9.56
CA ILE A 60 9.99 10.25 -8.15
C ILE A 60 10.69 8.90 -7.97
N LYS A 61 10.29 7.87 -8.75
CA LYS A 61 10.98 6.57 -8.78
C LYS A 61 12.44 6.73 -9.15
N GLN A 62 12.76 7.43 -10.23
CA GLN A 62 14.12 7.67 -10.67
C GLN A 62 14.97 8.36 -9.59
N ASN A 63 14.44 9.41 -8.96
CA ASN A 63 15.12 10.11 -7.87
C ASN A 63 15.34 9.20 -6.65
N TYR A 64 14.37 8.37 -6.31
CA TYR A 64 14.48 7.42 -5.22
C TYR A 64 15.55 6.37 -5.50
N GLU A 65 15.58 5.77 -6.68
CA GLU A 65 16.58 4.78 -7.09
C GLU A 65 17.98 5.36 -7.04
N ASN A 66 18.21 6.55 -7.60
CA ASN A 66 19.49 7.26 -7.56
C ASN A 66 19.92 7.55 -6.09
N TYR A 67 18.99 8.02 -5.25
CA TYR A 67 19.27 8.28 -3.84
C TYR A 67 19.66 7.02 -3.08
N ILE A 68 18.92 5.93 -3.26
CA ILE A 68 19.18 4.65 -2.59
C ILE A 68 20.53 4.11 -3.05
N GLU A 69 20.84 4.10 -4.35
CA GLU A 69 22.12 3.65 -4.87
C GLU A 69 23.30 4.44 -4.31
N GLU A 70 23.17 5.77 -4.24
CA GLU A 70 24.20 6.63 -3.65
C GLU A 70 24.42 6.33 -2.17
N ARG A 71 23.33 6.14 -1.40
CA ARG A 71 23.39 5.82 0.03
C ARG A 71 24.05 4.45 0.26
N PHE A 72 23.69 3.44 -0.50
CA PHE A 72 24.33 2.12 -0.42
C PHE A 72 25.83 2.19 -0.77
N ARG A 73 26.21 2.95 -1.79
CA ARG A 73 27.61 3.13 -2.16
C ARG A 73 28.44 3.79 -1.05
N LYS A 74 27.86 4.78 -0.35
CA LYS A 74 28.57 5.56 0.68
C LYS A 74 28.62 4.88 2.05
N ASN A 75 27.68 3.97 2.37
CA ASN A 75 27.47 3.47 3.72
C ASN A 75 27.31 1.95 3.76
N LYS A 76 28.11 1.22 3.02
CA LYS A 76 28.04 -0.26 2.92
C LYS A 76 28.00 -0.99 4.29
N ASP A 77 28.60 -0.40 5.31
CA ASP A 77 28.78 -1.03 6.62
C ASP A 77 27.77 -0.57 7.70
N LEU A 78 26.94 0.44 7.40
CA LEU A 78 26.08 1.07 8.43
C LEU A 78 24.62 0.60 8.40
N PHE A 79 24.18 -0.09 7.37
CA PHE A 79 22.79 -0.48 7.23
C PHE A 79 22.64 -1.97 6.96
N ASN A 80 22.03 -2.69 7.90
CA ASN A 80 21.35 -3.97 7.66
C ASN A 80 20.10 -3.76 6.75
N PHE A 81 20.16 -2.78 5.85
CA PHE A 81 19.04 -2.39 5.01
C PHE A 81 19.06 -3.25 3.75
N GLN A 82 18.14 -4.18 3.65
CA GLN A 82 17.97 -4.93 2.42
C GLN A 82 17.32 -4.00 1.38
N LYS A 83 17.97 -3.82 0.22
CA LYS A 83 17.40 -3.07 -0.91
C LYS A 83 16.03 -3.67 -1.27
N PRO A 84 14.97 -2.87 -1.44
CA PRO A 84 13.69 -3.37 -1.95
C PRO A 84 13.90 -4.09 -3.28
N ASN A 85 13.27 -5.24 -3.45
CA ASN A 85 13.51 -6.07 -4.64
C ASN A 85 13.00 -5.40 -5.93
N SER A 86 11.84 -4.74 -5.86
CA SER A 86 11.27 -4.01 -6.99
C SER A 86 10.29 -2.94 -6.50
N THR A 87 10.42 -1.74 -7.05
CA THR A 87 9.47 -0.62 -6.85
C THR A 87 9.03 -0.14 -8.23
N ASP A 88 7.75 -0.31 -8.55
CA ASP A 88 7.21 0.00 -9.87
C ASP A 88 5.92 0.82 -9.79
N PHE A 89 5.64 1.53 -10.88
CA PHE A 89 4.38 2.22 -11.10
C PHE A 89 3.73 1.73 -12.39
N LEU A 90 2.42 1.46 -12.33
CA LEU A 90 1.62 1.03 -13.46
C LEU A 90 0.59 2.11 -13.79
N HIS A 91 0.54 2.50 -15.06
CA HIS A 91 -0.52 3.35 -15.57
C HIS A 91 -1.75 2.51 -15.88
N GLY A 92 -2.89 2.83 -15.27
CA GLY A 92 -4.14 2.16 -15.57
C GLY A 92 -5.10 2.03 -14.39
N ASN A 93 -6.17 1.28 -14.65
CA ASN A 93 -7.21 1.01 -13.68
C ASN A 93 -6.79 -0.14 -12.75
N PHE A 94 -6.69 0.12 -11.46
CA PHE A 94 -6.32 -0.89 -10.47
C PHE A 94 -7.35 -2.03 -10.37
N LEU A 95 -8.61 -1.81 -10.76
CA LEU A 95 -9.62 -2.88 -10.79
C LEU A 95 -9.37 -3.90 -11.91
N GLU A 96 -8.54 -3.59 -12.89
CA GLU A 96 -8.16 -4.48 -14.00
C GLU A 96 -6.88 -5.27 -13.71
N GLN A 97 -6.14 -4.90 -12.66
CA GLN A 97 -4.93 -5.60 -12.24
C GLN A 97 -5.27 -6.85 -11.42
N ASN A 98 -4.41 -7.86 -11.45
CA ASN A 98 -4.55 -9.06 -10.62
C ASN A 98 -4.07 -8.78 -9.19
N TRP A 99 -4.84 -9.16 -8.16
CA TRP A 99 -4.50 -8.97 -6.74
C TRP A 99 -4.19 -10.26 -6.00
N GLU A 100 -4.14 -11.41 -6.67
CA GLU A 100 -3.96 -12.72 -6.03
C GLU A 100 -2.62 -12.90 -5.32
N ASP A 101 -1.60 -12.16 -5.74
CA ASP A 101 -0.25 -12.23 -5.18
C ASP A 101 0.04 -11.14 -4.14
N THR A 102 -0.96 -10.31 -3.81
CA THR A 102 -0.78 -9.21 -2.86
C THR A 102 -0.83 -9.68 -1.40
N SER A 103 0.02 -9.08 -0.58
CA SER A 103 -0.02 -9.25 0.88
C SER A 103 -0.63 -8.03 1.57
N ILE A 104 -0.35 -6.83 1.06
CA ILE A 104 -0.92 -5.58 1.55
C ILE A 104 -1.43 -4.76 0.39
N ILE A 105 -2.69 -4.34 0.49
CA ILE A 105 -3.30 -3.34 -0.36
C ILE A 105 -3.48 -2.06 0.46
N PHE A 106 -3.02 -0.94 -0.07
CA PHE A 106 -3.27 0.38 0.46
C PHE A 106 -4.14 1.18 -0.50
N ALA A 107 -5.08 1.94 0.05
CA ALA A 107 -5.89 2.89 -0.72
C ALA A 107 -6.15 4.16 0.10
N ASN A 108 -5.64 5.29 -0.35
CA ASN A 108 -6.08 6.58 0.18
C ASN A 108 -7.47 6.91 -0.37
N SER A 109 -8.50 6.29 0.20
CA SER A 109 -9.86 6.30 -0.34
C SER A 109 -10.67 7.56 -0.03
N THR A 110 -10.03 8.64 0.42
CA THR A 110 -10.70 9.89 0.79
C THR A 110 -11.59 10.42 -0.33
N CYS A 111 -11.11 10.37 -1.58
CA CYS A 111 -11.83 10.85 -2.76
C CYS A 111 -12.58 9.75 -3.54
N PHE A 112 -12.53 8.49 -3.10
CA PHE A 112 -13.20 7.41 -3.83
C PHE A 112 -14.72 7.48 -3.62
N SER A 113 -15.49 7.20 -4.67
CA SER A 113 -16.96 7.08 -4.56
C SER A 113 -17.35 5.80 -3.83
N GLU A 114 -18.59 5.75 -3.31
CA GLU A 114 -19.15 4.53 -2.72
C GLU A 114 -19.13 3.35 -3.72
N ASN A 115 -19.43 3.63 -4.99
CA ASN A 115 -19.37 2.60 -6.03
C ASN A 115 -17.95 2.06 -6.21
N MET A 116 -16.93 2.92 -6.17
CA MET A 116 -15.53 2.50 -6.22
C MET A 116 -15.17 1.62 -5.02
N MET A 117 -15.57 2.01 -3.81
CA MET A 117 -15.34 1.22 -2.59
C MET A 117 -16.01 -0.16 -2.69
N ASN A 118 -17.23 -0.24 -3.21
CA ASN A 118 -17.93 -1.50 -3.45
C ASN A 118 -17.22 -2.39 -4.47
N ASN A 119 -16.69 -1.81 -5.54
CA ASN A 119 -15.93 -2.55 -6.55
C ASN A 119 -14.59 -3.08 -5.99
N ILE A 120 -13.90 -2.29 -5.18
CA ILE A 120 -12.70 -2.73 -4.44
C ILE A 120 -13.06 -3.93 -3.56
N ALA A 121 -14.13 -3.85 -2.76
CA ALA A 121 -14.53 -4.94 -1.87
C ALA A 121 -14.92 -6.22 -2.64
N LYS A 122 -15.67 -6.09 -3.74
CA LYS A 122 -16.03 -7.23 -4.61
C LYS A 122 -14.78 -7.92 -5.17
N LYS A 123 -13.83 -7.15 -5.67
CA LYS A 123 -12.58 -7.67 -6.21
C LYS A 123 -11.72 -8.32 -5.12
N ALA A 124 -11.63 -7.70 -3.95
CA ALA A 124 -10.91 -8.24 -2.81
C ALA A 124 -11.50 -9.58 -2.33
N ASN A 125 -12.83 -9.68 -2.24
CA ASN A 125 -13.52 -10.94 -1.91
C ASN A 125 -13.20 -12.07 -2.89
N LYS A 126 -12.99 -11.73 -4.17
CA LYS A 126 -12.72 -12.70 -5.23
C LYS A 126 -11.26 -13.15 -5.29
N GLU A 127 -10.33 -12.21 -5.19
CA GLU A 127 -8.93 -12.43 -5.57
C GLU A 127 -7.96 -12.51 -4.39
N CYS A 128 -8.21 -11.78 -3.29
CA CYS A 128 -7.28 -11.79 -2.18
C CYS A 128 -7.25 -13.14 -1.46
N LYS A 129 -6.08 -13.54 -0.98
CA LYS A 129 -5.88 -14.81 -0.24
C LYS A 129 -5.97 -14.58 1.27
N SER A 130 -6.13 -15.66 2.03
CA SER A 130 -6.03 -15.62 3.49
C SER A 130 -4.73 -14.95 3.93
N GLY A 131 -4.82 -14.07 4.90
CA GLY A 131 -3.72 -13.25 5.41
C GLY A 131 -3.52 -11.92 4.69
N THR A 132 -4.18 -11.66 3.55
CA THR A 132 -4.12 -10.35 2.88
C THR A 132 -4.69 -9.26 3.77
N ILE A 133 -4.01 -8.11 3.82
CA ILE A 133 -4.41 -6.94 4.58
C ILE A 133 -4.78 -5.81 3.61
N ILE A 134 -5.93 -5.17 3.85
CA ILE A 134 -6.35 -3.97 3.11
C ILE A 134 -6.41 -2.80 4.09
N ILE A 135 -5.71 -1.73 3.75
CA ILE A 135 -5.66 -0.48 4.51
C ILE A 135 -6.40 0.58 3.70
N THR A 136 -7.43 1.19 4.28
CA THR A 136 -8.14 2.31 3.65
C THR A 136 -8.15 3.53 4.56
N PHE A 137 -8.15 4.71 3.95
CA PHE A 137 -8.25 5.98 4.68
C PHE A 137 -9.64 6.59 4.47
N THR A 138 -10.21 7.14 5.53
CA THR A 138 -11.47 7.88 5.56
C THR A 138 -12.72 7.01 5.32
N LYS A 139 -12.67 6.08 4.35
CA LYS A 139 -13.80 5.22 3.99
C LYS A 139 -13.50 3.75 4.28
N ARG A 140 -14.44 3.10 4.95
CA ARG A 140 -14.40 1.67 5.26
C ARG A 140 -14.95 0.85 4.09
N LEU A 141 -14.41 -0.33 3.88
CA LEU A 141 -14.99 -1.32 2.97
C LEU A 141 -16.14 -2.06 3.68
N THR A 142 -17.38 -1.66 3.38
CA THR A 142 -18.59 -2.16 4.06
C THR A 142 -19.15 -3.45 3.47
N THR A 143 -18.78 -3.80 2.24
CA THR A 143 -19.31 -4.95 1.49
C THR A 143 -18.33 -6.12 1.40
N LEU A 144 -17.31 -6.15 2.25
CA LEU A 144 -16.48 -7.33 2.46
C LEU A 144 -17.31 -8.45 3.10
N ASN A 145 -17.07 -9.70 2.68
CA ASN A 145 -17.79 -10.87 3.20
C ASN A 145 -17.27 -11.29 4.59
N ALA A 146 -17.87 -12.34 5.18
CA ALA A 146 -17.54 -12.82 6.53
C ALA A 146 -16.11 -13.39 6.68
N GLU A 147 -15.39 -13.61 5.59
CA GLU A 147 -13.99 -14.04 5.60
C GLU A 147 -13.04 -12.89 5.99
N TRP A 148 -13.53 -11.68 6.08
CA TRP A 148 -12.75 -10.52 6.48
C TRP A 148 -13.06 -10.11 7.92
N GLU A 149 -12.03 -9.76 8.64
CA GLU A 149 -12.14 -9.08 9.92
C GLU A 149 -11.75 -7.61 9.77
N LEU A 150 -12.56 -6.73 10.35
CA LEU A 150 -12.25 -5.31 10.47
C LEU A 150 -11.64 -5.07 11.84
N ARG A 151 -10.48 -4.46 11.88
CA ARG A 151 -9.97 -3.80 13.08
C ARG A 151 -10.41 -2.35 13.07
N ASP A 152 -10.92 -1.89 14.21
CA ASP A 152 -11.45 -0.54 14.34
C ASP A 152 -10.43 0.50 13.90
N GLY A 153 -10.94 1.51 13.19
CA GLY A 153 -10.13 2.56 12.66
C GLY A 153 -9.58 3.47 13.76
N PHE A 154 -8.34 3.83 13.66
CA PHE A 154 -7.74 4.87 14.49
C PHE A 154 -7.58 6.15 13.71
N ARG A 155 -7.77 7.29 14.41
CA ARG A 155 -7.64 8.60 13.78
C ARG A 155 -6.19 9.08 13.78
N ARG A 156 -5.79 9.72 12.68
CA ARG A 156 -4.49 10.37 12.53
C ARG A 156 -4.63 11.72 11.85
N ILE A 157 -3.80 12.66 12.30
CA ILE A 157 -3.67 13.96 11.67
C ILE A 157 -2.79 13.78 10.44
N MET A 158 -3.31 14.15 9.29
CA MET A 158 -2.63 14.21 8.00
C MET A 158 -2.43 15.67 7.61
N THR A 159 -1.63 15.93 6.58
CA THR A 159 -1.41 17.30 6.07
C THR A 159 -2.68 17.97 5.55
N TRP A 160 -3.69 17.17 5.19
CA TRP A 160 -4.99 17.62 4.69
C TRP A 160 -6.14 17.54 5.70
N GLY A 161 -5.90 17.15 6.95
CA GLY A 161 -6.92 17.01 7.98
C GLY A 161 -6.84 15.69 8.75
N VAL A 162 -7.90 15.39 9.50
CA VAL A 162 -7.99 14.14 10.27
C VAL A 162 -8.53 13.02 9.37
N ALA A 163 -7.81 11.94 9.25
CA ALA A 163 -8.25 10.73 8.55
C ALA A 163 -8.47 9.58 9.55
N THR A 164 -9.49 8.77 9.32
CA THR A 164 -9.67 7.49 9.97
C THR A 164 -9.02 6.41 9.11
N ILE A 165 -8.18 5.59 9.72
CA ILE A 165 -7.49 4.48 9.06
C ILE A 165 -8.22 3.19 9.42
N TYR A 166 -8.68 2.46 8.43
CA TYR A 166 -9.34 1.17 8.58
C TYR A 166 -8.41 0.07 8.09
N ILE A 167 -8.30 -1.00 8.87
CA ILE A 167 -7.48 -2.16 8.54
C ILE A 167 -8.37 -3.39 8.49
N HIS A 168 -8.43 -4.02 7.33
CA HIS A 168 -9.18 -5.25 7.09
C HIS A 168 -8.19 -6.37 6.82
N ARG A 169 -8.39 -7.53 7.44
CA ARG A 169 -7.58 -8.72 7.20
C ARG A 169 -8.46 -9.87 6.74
N ARG A 170 -8.03 -10.57 5.70
CA ARG A 170 -8.68 -11.82 5.28
C ARG A 170 -8.23 -12.96 6.19
N LYS A 171 -9.22 -13.67 6.77
CA LYS A 171 -9.02 -14.82 7.68
C LYS A 171 -8.44 -16.02 6.96
#